data_ff3b89bb13f85fbb401d4bd92206a371
#
_entry.id   ff3b89bb13f85fbb401d4bd92206a371
#
_cell.length_a   1.000
_cell.length_b   1.000
_cell.length_c   1.000
_cell.angle_alpha   90.00
_cell.angle_beta   90.00
_cell.angle_gamma   90.00
#
_symmetry.space_group_name_H-M   'P 1'
#
loop_
_entity.id
_entity.type
_entity.pdbx_description
1 polymer ?
#
loop_
_entity_poly.entity_id
_entity_poly.type
_entity_poly.pdbx_seq_one_letter_code
_entity_poly.pdbx_strand_id
1 'polypeptide(L)'
;SFFALSTCNRTEIYYFGEPGTSILIAQKTLEFLGCDDFIRDSLYFFDDKAAIEHMCCVASGLDSQVLGEQEILGQFKKSVQNYTKLGLLNKQLLKATDEIISIAKAARTETKVGYNPLSVSGLSLKIVQEIFEDPAQQKLTIVGAGQMAMNVIENFYENGIKNIQAVNRSKKFLQINNSFSLVTNNLSKLGSLIQTTDILVTSVNSPLPIIGKGLIEDAMKLRANKPMLLIDLGVPRNVEDQVRDLEYAYLFTIEDIELVTQENLDERSAEALKARQIIKDLSLIHI
;
A
#
# COMPACT_ATOMS: atom_id res chain seq x y z
N SER A 1 7.91 -21.65 16.63
CA SER A 1 6.60 -21.23 16.14
C SER A 1 6.75 -19.83 15.55
N PHE A 2 6.20 -19.58 14.35
CA PHE A 2 6.39 -18.28 13.70
C PHE A 2 5.33 -18.00 12.64
N PHE A 3 5.18 -16.72 12.26
CA PHE A 3 4.53 -16.28 11.02
C PHE A 3 5.27 -15.06 10.46
N ALA A 4 5.11 -14.80 9.17
CA ALA A 4 5.68 -13.65 8.49
C ALA A 4 4.58 -12.73 7.97
N LEU A 5 4.78 -11.41 8.11
CA LEU A 5 3.97 -10.37 7.51
C LEU A 5 4.81 -9.66 6.46
N SER A 6 4.39 -9.71 5.22
CA SER A 6 5.04 -8.97 4.13
C SER A 6 4.03 -8.04 3.47
N THR A 7 4.39 -6.78 3.37
CA THR A 7 3.60 -5.70 2.76
C THR A 7 4.46 -4.96 1.73
N CYS A 8 3.95 -3.89 1.14
CA CYS A 8 4.74 -3.05 0.23
C CYS A 8 5.91 -2.33 0.92
N ASN A 9 5.83 -2.11 2.24
CA ASN A 9 6.79 -1.30 3.00
C ASN A 9 7.67 -2.08 3.97
N ARG A 10 7.30 -3.31 4.35
CA ARG A 10 8.02 -4.11 5.34
C ARG A 10 7.87 -5.60 5.13
N THR A 11 8.88 -6.33 5.58
CA THR A 11 8.80 -7.78 5.80
C THR A 11 9.26 -8.07 7.21
N GLU A 12 8.37 -8.62 8.03
CA GLU A 12 8.62 -8.93 9.42
C GLU A 12 8.34 -10.40 9.73
N ILE A 13 9.17 -11.00 10.57
CA ILE A 13 8.99 -12.36 11.05
C ILE A 13 8.75 -12.29 12.56
N TYR A 14 7.59 -12.77 12.97
CA TYR A 14 7.21 -12.89 14.36
C TYR A 14 7.34 -14.33 14.83
N TYR A 15 8.06 -14.56 15.89
CA TYR A 15 8.30 -15.92 16.34
C TYR A 15 8.22 -16.03 17.86
N PHE A 16 7.91 -17.24 18.32
CA PHE A 16 7.99 -17.65 19.71
C PHE A 16 9.01 -18.78 19.81
N GLY A 17 10.10 -18.54 20.54
CA GLY A 17 11.25 -19.46 20.64
C GLY A 17 12.26 -18.99 21.67
N GLU A 18 13.40 -19.65 21.71
CA GLU A 18 14.49 -19.37 22.64
C GLU A 18 15.14 -18.01 22.39
N PRO A 19 15.59 -17.32 23.45
CA PRO A 19 16.35 -16.07 23.34
C PRO A 19 17.57 -16.21 22.41
N GLY A 20 17.84 -15.18 21.61
CA GLY A 20 18.98 -15.16 20.68
C GLY A 20 18.74 -15.85 19.33
N THR A 21 17.57 -16.45 19.12
CA THR A 21 17.23 -17.09 17.83
C THR A 21 17.01 -16.07 16.73
N SER A 22 16.72 -14.79 17.06
CA SER A 22 16.45 -13.69 16.10
C SER A 22 17.56 -13.52 15.07
N ILE A 23 18.81 -13.53 15.49
CA ILE A 23 19.98 -13.36 14.60
C ILE A 23 20.06 -14.51 13.59
N LEU A 24 19.83 -15.74 14.05
CA LEU A 24 19.86 -16.92 13.18
C LEU A 24 18.71 -16.88 12.15
N ILE A 25 17.51 -16.49 12.59
CA ILE A 25 16.35 -16.32 11.70
C ILE A 25 16.65 -15.27 10.65
N ALA A 26 17.18 -14.11 11.06
CA ALA A 26 17.54 -13.02 10.14
C ALA A 26 18.58 -13.49 9.10
N GLN A 27 19.65 -14.14 9.53
CA GLN A 27 20.67 -14.67 8.63
C GLN A 27 20.08 -15.65 7.60
N LYS A 28 19.28 -16.61 8.06
CA LYS A 28 18.63 -17.59 7.15
C LYS A 28 17.63 -16.94 6.20
N THR A 29 16.94 -15.91 6.65
CA THR A 29 16.01 -15.16 5.80
C THR A 29 16.76 -14.39 4.71
N LEU A 30 17.85 -13.71 5.07
CA LEU A 30 18.69 -12.99 4.11
C LEU A 30 19.33 -13.92 3.09
N GLU A 31 19.87 -15.07 3.54
CA GLU A 31 20.39 -16.14 2.65
C GLU A 31 19.31 -16.61 1.65
N PHE A 32 18.10 -16.88 2.15
CA PHE A 32 16.98 -17.33 1.31
C PHE A 32 16.54 -16.29 0.28
N LEU A 33 16.53 -15.00 0.67
CA LEU A 33 16.15 -13.88 -0.21
C LEU A 33 17.28 -13.49 -1.18
N GLY A 34 18.49 -14.05 -1.04
CA GLY A 34 19.65 -13.69 -1.84
C GLY A 34 20.09 -12.23 -1.61
N CYS A 35 19.86 -11.71 -0.41
CA CYS A 35 20.22 -10.35 -0.04
C CYS A 35 21.66 -10.27 0.44
N ASP A 36 22.41 -9.27 -0.06
CA ASP A 36 23.78 -8.99 0.35
C ASP A 36 23.87 -8.39 1.76
N ASP A 37 25.10 -8.39 2.33
CA ASP A 37 25.42 -7.83 3.66
C ASP A 37 24.99 -6.36 3.85
N PHE A 38 24.73 -5.62 2.77
CA PHE A 38 24.30 -4.21 2.79
C PHE A 38 22.96 -3.98 3.49
N ILE A 39 22.11 -5.00 3.62
CA ILE A 39 20.79 -4.90 4.26
C ILE A 39 20.89 -5.08 5.79
N ARG A 40 22.03 -5.51 6.34
CA ARG A 40 22.18 -5.73 7.79
C ARG A 40 21.91 -4.49 8.62
N ASP A 41 22.28 -3.32 8.15
CA ASP A 41 22.06 -2.04 8.84
C ASP A 41 20.58 -1.59 8.82
N SER A 42 19.76 -2.22 8.00
CA SER A 42 18.31 -1.97 7.91
C SER A 42 17.46 -2.95 8.72
N LEU A 43 18.10 -3.90 9.41
CA LEU A 43 17.38 -4.84 10.27
C LEU A 43 17.09 -4.21 11.63
N TYR A 44 15.91 -4.50 12.14
CA TYR A 44 15.54 -4.17 13.51
C TYR A 44 15.01 -5.42 14.24
N PHE A 45 15.20 -5.44 15.54
CA PHE A 45 14.81 -6.55 16.40
C PHE A 45 14.07 -6.02 17.61
N PHE A 46 12.99 -6.68 17.95
CA PHE A 46 12.22 -6.42 19.16
C PHE A 46 12.03 -7.74 19.91
N ASP A 47 12.24 -7.72 21.21
CA ASP A 47 12.07 -8.89 22.06
C ASP A 47 10.93 -8.65 23.08
N ASP A 48 10.30 -9.73 23.50
CA ASP A 48 9.29 -9.78 24.56
C ASP A 48 8.23 -8.67 24.45
N LYS A 49 8.12 -7.83 25.42
CA LYS A 49 7.14 -6.76 25.49
C LYS A 49 7.27 -5.76 24.33
N ALA A 50 8.49 -5.41 23.95
CA ALA A 50 8.71 -4.49 22.82
C ALA A 50 8.20 -5.08 21.49
N ALA A 51 8.36 -6.40 21.30
CA ALA A 51 7.81 -7.10 20.14
C ALA A 51 6.28 -7.06 20.11
N ILE A 52 5.63 -7.25 21.26
CA ILE A 52 4.17 -7.20 21.40
C ILE A 52 3.65 -5.78 21.11
N GLU A 53 4.24 -4.76 21.71
CA GLU A 53 3.88 -3.38 21.48
C GLU A 53 4.06 -3.00 19.99
N HIS A 54 5.16 -3.44 19.39
CA HIS A 54 5.41 -3.23 17.97
C HIS A 54 4.34 -3.93 17.10
N MET A 55 4.02 -5.21 17.36
CA MET A 55 2.96 -5.92 16.65
C MET A 55 1.60 -5.20 16.75
N CYS A 56 1.25 -4.68 17.93
CA CYS A 56 0.03 -3.90 18.13
C CYS A 56 0.05 -2.61 17.28
N CYS A 57 1.18 -1.90 17.25
CA CYS A 57 1.35 -0.70 16.44
C CYS A 57 1.22 -1.01 14.94
N VAL A 58 1.86 -2.07 14.47
CA VAL A 58 1.75 -2.52 13.08
C VAL A 58 0.31 -2.93 12.75
N ALA A 59 -0.31 -3.78 13.55
CA ALA A 59 -1.68 -4.26 13.31
C ALA A 59 -2.73 -3.15 13.37
N SER A 60 -2.49 -2.08 14.15
CA SER A 60 -3.36 -0.90 14.21
C SER A 60 -3.10 0.13 13.11
N GLY A 61 -2.01 0.00 12.33
CA GLY A 61 -1.61 0.94 11.29
C GLY A 61 -0.89 2.18 11.83
N LEU A 62 -0.43 2.15 13.08
CA LEU A 62 0.31 3.27 13.70
C LEU A 62 1.77 3.33 13.24
N ASP A 63 2.25 2.28 12.61
CA ASP A 63 3.59 2.16 12.08
C ASP A 63 3.58 1.97 10.54
N SER A 64 2.49 2.37 9.88
CA SER A 64 2.36 2.38 8.42
C SER A 64 2.78 3.73 7.85
N GLN A 65 3.22 3.76 6.59
CA GLN A 65 3.53 5.02 5.88
C GLN A 65 2.31 5.96 5.88
N VAL A 66 1.12 5.40 5.66
CA VAL A 66 -0.14 6.11 5.85
C VAL A 66 -0.70 5.72 7.21
N LEU A 67 -0.67 6.66 8.14
CA LEU A 67 -1.11 6.44 9.51
C LEU A 67 -2.58 5.98 9.56
N GLY A 68 -2.81 4.82 10.18
CA GLY A 68 -4.16 4.25 10.34
C GLY A 68 -4.67 3.47 9.12
N GLU A 69 -3.81 3.08 8.17
CA GLU A 69 -4.18 2.29 7.00
C GLU A 69 -5.06 1.08 7.38
N GLN A 70 -6.22 0.95 6.71
CA GLN A 70 -7.19 -0.10 7.07
C GLN A 70 -6.73 -1.49 6.64
N GLU A 71 -5.95 -1.58 5.58
CA GLU A 71 -5.57 -2.85 4.97
C GLU A 71 -4.61 -3.66 5.83
N ILE A 72 -3.74 -3.00 6.62
CA ILE A 72 -2.71 -3.68 7.41
C ILE A 72 -3.31 -4.67 8.42
N LEU A 73 -4.43 -4.33 9.08
CA LEU A 73 -5.09 -5.25 10.01
C LEU A 73 -5.65 -6.47 9.28
N GLY A 74 -6.15 -6.29 8.06
CA GLY A 74 -6.60 -7.36 7.18
C GLY A 74 -5.45 -8.27 6.76
N GLN A 75 -4.32 -7.67 6.35
CA GLN A 75 -3.10 -8.40 5.97
C GLN A 75 -2.51 -9.18 7.15
N PHE A 76 -2.47 -8.56 8.34
CA PHE A 76 -2.03 -9.22 9.57
C PHE A 76 -2.88 -10.46 9.90
N LYS A 77 -4.21 -10.32 9.92
CA LYS A 77 -5.14 -11.44 10.14
C LYS A 77 -4.98 -12.55 9.12
N LYS A 78 -4.87 -12.18 7.83
CA LYS A 78 -4.70 -13.14 6.73
C LYS A 78 -3.39 -13.91 6.87
N SER A 79 -2.31 -13.24 7.27
CA SER A 79 -1.04 -13.91 7.54
C SER A 79 -1.18 -14.91 8.68
N VAL A 80 -1.68 -14.50 9.85
CA VAL A 80 -1.91 -15.40 11.00
C VAL A 80 -2.73 -16.62 10.59
N GLN A 81 -3.84 -16.42 9.84
CA GLN A 81 -4.70 -17.51 9.38
C GLN A 81 -3.97 -18.49 8.46
N ASN A 82 -3.14 -17.98 7.53
CA ASN A 82 -2.38 -18.82 6.61
C ASN A 82 -1.37 -19.70 7.35
N TYR A 83 -0.61 -19.14 8.27
CA TYR A 83 0.37 -19.88 9.06
C TYR A 83 -0.28 -20.82 10.07
N THR A 84 -1.47 -20.50 10.58
CA THR A 84 -2.29 -21.42 11.39
C THR A 84 -2.70 -22.65 10.59
N LYS A 85 -3.19 -22.47 9.35
CA LYS A 85 -3.55 -23.58 8.46
C LYS A 85 -2.37 -24.48 8.13
N LEU A 86 -1.16 -23.94 8.10
CA LEU A 86 0.08 -24.71 7.89
C LEU A 86 0.58 -25.40 9.16
N GLY A 87 -0.07 -25.21 10.32
CA GLY A 87 0.34 -25.81 11.60
C GLY A 87 1.62 -25.23 12.19
N LEU A 88 2.01 -24.01 11.78
CA LEU A 88 3.26 -23.36 12.18
C LEU A 88 3.12 -22.50 13.45
N LEU A 89 1.89 -22.22 13.91
CA LEU A 89 1.64 -21.48 15.13
C LEU A 89 1.31 -22.41 16.29
N ASN A 90 2.01 -22.23 17.40
CA ASN A 90 1.67 -22.89 18.67
C ASN A 90 0.55 -22.12 19.40
N LYS A 91 0.02 -22.71 20.47
CA LYS A 91 -1.08 -22.13 21.26
C LYS A 91 -0.72 -20.76 21.86
N GLN A 92 0.54 -20.56 22.26
CA GLN A 92 0.98 -19.31 22.87
C GLN A 92 1.01 -18.17 21.84
N LEU A 93 1.60 -18.40 20.67
CA LEU A 93 1.65 -17.39 19.61
C LEU A 93 0.25 -17.10 19.04
N LEU A 94 -0.61 -18.12 18.92
CA LEU A 94 -2.02 -17.92 18.55
C LEU A 94 -2.75 -17.02 19.55
N LYS A 95 -2.64 -17.33 20.85
CA LYS A 95 -3.26 -16.51 21.89
C LYS A 95 -2.76 -15.06 21.82
N ALA A 96 -1.44 -14.85 21.71
CA ALA A 96 -0.86 -13.53 21.57
C ALA A 96 -1.39 -12.78 20.35
N THR A 97 -1.50 -13.44 19.17
CA THR A 97 -2.02 -12.79 17.97
C THR A 97 -3.51 -12.43 18.07
N ASP A 98 -4.32 -13.24 18.75
CA ASP A 98 -5.74 -12.93 18.99
C ASP A 98 -5.89 -11.70 19.90
N GLU A 99 -5.07 -11.60 20.95
CA GLU A 99 -5.03 -10.46 21.85
C GLU A 99 -4.54 -9.20 21.13
N ILE A 100 -3.48 -9.29 20.32
CA ILE A 100 -2.96 -8.18 19.50
C ILE A 100 -4.04 -7.68 18.54
N ILE A 101 -4.77 -8.57 17.87
CA ILE A 101 -5.88 -8.20 16.98
C ILE A 101 -6.99 -7.49 17.75
N SER A 102 -7.27 -7.92 18.99
CA SER A 102 -8.27 -7.28 19.85
C SER A 102 -7.81 -5.87 20.26
N ILE A 103 -6.57 -5.73 20.72
CA ILE A 103 -5.97 -4.44 21.11
C ILE A 103 -5.93 -3.48 19.91
N ALA A 104 -5.50 -3.95 18.74
CA ALA A 104 -5.49 -3.14 17.52
C ALA A 104 -6.89 -2.66 17.11
N LYS A 105 -7.92 -3.50 17.28
CA LYS A 105 -9.30 -3.07 17.03
C LYS A 105 -9.76 -2.02 18.04
N ALA A 106 -9.47 -2.21 19.34
CA ALA A 106 -9.82 -1.26 20.38
C ALA A 106 -9.17 0.11 20.12
N ALA A 107 -7.85 0.13 19.88
CA ALA A 107 -7.11 1.34 19.55
C ALA A 107 -7.72 2.07 18.33
N ARG A 108 -8.14 1.35 17.29
CA ARG A 108 -8.78 1.93 16.10
C ARG A 108 -10.21 2.42 16.34
N THR A 109 -10.93 1.81 17.26
CA THR A 109 -12.33 2.16 17.55
C THR A 109 -12.42 3.31 18.53
N GLU A 110 -11.53 3.35 19.54
CA GLU A 110 -11.51 4.36 20.59
C GLU A 110 -10.79 5.64 20.17
N THR A 111 -10.09 5.61 19.03
CA THR A 111 -9.40 6.77 18.48
C THR A 111 -9.81 7.02 17.03
N LYS A 112 -9.60 8.23 16.55
CA LYS A 112 -9.83 8.56 15.14
C LYS A 112 -8.75 8.04 14.19
N VAL A 113 -7.76 7.29 14.68
CA VAL A 113 -6.69 6.70 13.85
C VAL A 113 -7.27 5.75 12.79
N GLY A 114 -8.36 5.03 13.12
CA GLY A 114 -9.10 4.22 12.15
C GLY A 114 -10.21 4.97 11.40
N TYR A 115 -10.46 6.23 11.74
CA TYR A 115 -11.55 7.01 11.17
C TYR A 115 -11.02 7.79 9.96
N ASN A 116 -11.46 7.39 8.78
CA ASN A 116 -11.05 7.98 7.51
C ASN A 116 -9.55 7.88 7.19
N PRO A 117 -8.93 6.71 7.20
CA PRO A 117 -7.64 6.58 6.54
C PRO A 117 -7.96 6.72 5.06
N LEU A 118 -7.60 7.83 4.49
CA LEU A 118 -7.51 7.90 3.06
C LEU A 118 -6.42 6.89 2.67
N SER A 119 -6.81 5.70 2.25
CA SER A 119 -5.88 4.76 1.63
C SER A 119 -5.19 5.47 0.47
N VAL A 120 -4.03 4.99 0.04
CA VAL A 120 -3.36 5.56 -1.14
C VAL A 120 -4.35 5.66 -2.32
N SER A 121 -5.25 4.68 -2.46
CA SER A 121 -6.32 4.71 -3.47
C SER A 121 -7.37 5.81 -3.19
N GLY A 122 -7.73 6.05 -1.93
CA GLY A 122 -8.66 7.10 -1.54
C GLY A 122 -8.07 8.50 -1.73
N LEU A 123 -6.79 8.68 -1.42
CA LEU A 123 -6.06 9.93 -1.68
C LEU A 123 -5.91 10.19 -3.17
N SER A 124 -5.58 9.15 -3.94
CA SER A 124 -5.55 9.23 -5.41
C SER A 124 -6.90 9.69 -5.98
N LEU A 125 -8.00 9.16 -5.45
CA LEU A 125 -9.33 9.58 -5.85
C LEU A 125 -9.63 11.03 -5.46
N LYS A 126 -9.21 11.47 -4.27
CA LYS A 126 -9.37 12.86 -3.84
C LYS A 126 -8.65 13.83 -4.78
N ILE A 127 -7.39 13.52 -5.18
CA ILE A 127 -6.65 14.31 -6.16
C ILE A 127 -7.41 14.40 -7.49
N VAL A 128 -7.98 13.27 -7.95
CA VAL A 128 -8.83 13.25 -9.17
C VAL A 128 -10.02 14.19 -9.02
N GLN A 129 -10.70 14.15 -7.88
CA GLN A 129 -11.88 15.00 -7.59
C GLN A 129 -11.54 16.49 -7.48
N GLU A 130 -10.31 16.83 -7.09
CA GLU A 130 -9.84 18.22 -7.03
C GLU A 130 -9.45 18.78 -8.40
N ILE A 131 -8.95 17.91 -9.31
CA ILE A 131 -8.47 18.32 -10.65
C ILE A 131 -9.58 18.32 -11.69
N PHE A 132 -10.52 17.38 -11.64
CA PHE A 132 -11.58 17.23 -12.62
C PHE A 132 -12.94 17.61 -12.05
N GLU A 133 -13.66 18.50 -12.75
CA GLU A 133 -15.03 18.90 -12.36
C GLU A 133 -16.00 17.71 -12.42
N ASP A 134 -15.83 16.80 -13.41
CA ASP A 134 -16.63 15.58 -13.54
C ASP A 134 -15.70 14.35 -13.65
N PRO A 135 -15.30 13.79 -12.52
CA PRO A 135 -14.45 12.58 -12.48
C PRO A 135 -15.08 11.37 -13.17
N ALA A 136 -16.41 11.26 -13.18
CA ALA A 136 -17.10 10.11 -13.75
C ALA A 136 -16.96 10.02 -15.29
N GLN A 137 -16.72 11.12 -15.97
CA GLN A 137 -16.52 11.17 -17.42
C GLN A 137 -15.06 10.87 -17.82
N GLN A 138 -14.14 10.83 -16.85
CA GLN A 138 -12.74 10.65 -17.14
C GLN A 138 -12.41 9.18 -17.46
N LYS A 139 -11.44 9.00 -18.35
CA LYS A 139 -10.92 7.68 -18.70
C LYS A 139 -9.68 7.34 -17.89
N LEU A 140 -9.82 6.33 -17.07
CA LEU A 140 -8.74 5.78 -16.26
C LEU A 140 -7.97 4.70 -17.04
N THR A 141 -6.66 4.84 -17.10
CA THR A 141 -5.76 3.75 -17.46
C THR A 141 -4.89 3.39 -16.27
N ILE A 142 -4.89 2.13 -15.87
CA ILE A 142 -4.02 1.65 -14.81
C ILE A 142 -2.95 0.72 -15.37
N VAL A 143 -1.70 0.96 -15.00
CA VAL A 143 -0.55 0.14 -15.38
C VAL A 143 -0.11 -0.67 -14.17
N GLY A 144 -0.38 -1.97 -14.24
CA GLY A 144 -0.18 -2.91 -13.15
C GLY A 144 -1.41 -3.77 -12.92
N ALA A 145 -1.21 -4.90 -12.23
CA ALA A 145 -2.26 -5.87 -11.91
C ALA A 145 -1.96 -6.52 -10.53
N GLY A 146 -1.32 -5.76 -9.65
CA GLY A 146 -1.09 -6.11 -8.25
C GLY A 146 -2.24 -5.65 -7.35
N GLN A 147 -2.13 -5.92 -6.05
CA GLN A 147 -3.19 -5.59 -5.08
C GLN A 147 -3.47 -4.07 -5.05
N MET A 148 -2.43 -3.22 -5.07
CA MET A 148 -2.60 -1.76 -5.08
C MET A 148 -3.39 -1.29 -6.32
N ALA A 149 -3.07 -1.83 -7.51
CA ALA A 149 -3.82 -1.52 -8.74
C ALA A 149 -5.28 -1.95 -8.61
N MET A 150 -5.55 -3.13 -8.04
CA MET A 150 -6.91 -3.63 -7.81
C MET A 150 -7.70 -2.71 -6.86
N ASN A 151 -7.09 -2.28 -5.77
CA ASN A 151 -7.70 -1.38 -4.79
C ASN A 151 -8.04 -0.01 -5.41
N VAL A 152 -7.16 0.53 -6.27
CA VAL A 152 -7.43 1.77 -7.00
C VAL A 152 -8.60 1.58 -7.96
N ILE A 153 -8.61 0.49 -8.74
CA ILE A 153 -9.70 0.19 -9.68
C ILE A 153 -11.04 0.09 -8.93
N GLU A 154 -11.08 -0.67 -7.83
CA GLU A 154 -12.30 -0.86 -7.05
C GLU A 154 -12.81 0.45 -6.48
N ASN A 155 -11.94 1.22 -5.81
CA ASN A 155 -12.29 2.50 -5.22
C ASN A 155 -12.81 3.50 -6.26
N PHE A 156 -12.11 3.62 -7.40
CA PHE A 156 -12.51 4.53 -8.47
C PHE A 156 -13.83 4.10 -9.12
N TYR A 157 -14.00 2.79 -9.33
CA TYR A 157 -15.24 2.24 -9.87
C TYR A 157 -16.44 2.50 -8.95
N GLU A 158 -16.29 2.27 -7.65
CA GLU A 158 -17.35 2.52 -6.66
C GLU A 158 -17.73 3.99 -6.55
N ASN A 159 -16.78 4.89 -6.79
CA ASN A 159 -16.98 6.34 -6.78
C ASN A 159 -17.33 6.93 -8.17
N GLY A 160 -17.80 6.10 -9.10
CA GLY A 160 -18.44 6.55 -10.34
C GLY A 160 -17.53 6.57 -11.57
N ILE A 161 -16.22 6.40 -11.47
CA ILE A 161 -15.32 6.32 -12.62
C ILE A 161 -15.45 4.93 -13.25
N LYS A 162 -16.27 4.80 -14.28
CA LYS A 162 -16.62 3.52 -14.90
C LYS A 162 -15.78 3.19 -16.15
N ASN A 163 -15.20 4.19 -16.79
CA ASN A 163 -14.40 4.02 -17.99
C ASN A 163 -12.96 3.64 -17.61
N ILE A 164 -12.75 2.37 -17.27
CA ILE A 164 -11.49 1.85 -16.73
C ILE A 164 -10.89 0.84 -17.70
N GLN A 165 -9.61 0.99 -17.99
CA GLN A 165 -8.79 0.00 -18.67
C GLN A 165 -7.51 -0.29 -17.89
N ALA A 166 -7.02 -1.52 -18.00
CA ALA A 166 -5.79 -1.92 -17.34
C ALA A 166 -4.77 -2.44 -18.34
N VAL A 167 -3.49 -2.20 -18.04
CA VAL A 167 -2.34 -2.63 -18.83
C VAL A 167 -1.40 -3.41 -17.93
N ASN A 168 -0.90 -4.55 -18.40
CA ASN A 168 0.07 -5.33 -17.66
C ASN A 168 1.05 -6.02 -18.62
N ARG A 169 2.19 -6.48 -18.15
CA ARG A 169 3.19 -7.22 -18.93
C ARG A 169 2.58 -8.46 -19.61
N SER A 170 1.77 -9.20 -18.88
CA SER A 170 1.02 -10.36 -19.36
C SER A 170 -0.49 -10.12 -19.26
N LYS A 171 -1.26 -10.71 -20.16
CA LYS A 171 -2.72 -10.68 -20.07
C LYS A 171 -3.18 -11.33 -18.77
N LYS A 172 -3.99 -10.63 -17.99
CA LYS A 172 -4.61 -11.14 -16.76
C LYS A 172 -6.09 -10.83 -16.74
N PHE A 173 -6.86 -11.75 -16.20
CA PHE A 173 -8.25 -11.50 -15.82
C PHE A 173 -8.24 -10.97 -14.38
N LEU A 174 -8.84 -9.81 -14.17
CA LEU A 174 -8.96 -9.17 -12.87
C LEU A 174 -10.42 -9.19 -12.44
N GLN A 175 -10.73 -9.97 -11.41
CA GLN A 175 -12.01 -9.90 -10.71
C GLN A 175 -11.87 -8.83 -9.63
N ILE A 176 -12.50 -7.68 -9.83
CA ILE A 176 -12.40 -6.55 -8.91
C ILE A 176 -13.36 -6.77 -7.73
N ASN A 177 -14.64 -6.96 -8.06
CA ASN A 177 -15.68 -7.31 -7.08
C ASN A 177 -16.72 -8.24 -7.74
N ASN A 178 -17.83 -8.48 -7.07
CA ASN A 178 -18.88 -9.40 -7.58
C ASN A 178 -19.55 -8.91 -8.87
N SER A 179 -19.50 -7.61 -9.17
CA SER A 179 -20.21 -6.99 -10.29
C SER A 179 -19.28 -6.46 -11.39
N PHE A 180 -17.97 -6.40 -11.14
CA PHE A 180 -17.03 -5.80 -12.08
C PHE A 180 -15.75 -6.63 -12.23
N SER A 181 -15.43 -6.93 -13.48
CA SER A 181 -14.17 -7.57 -13.87
C SER A 181 -13.66 -6.97 -15.17
N LEU A 182 -12.37 -7.08 -15.40
CA LEU A 182 -11.74 -6.65 -16.63
C LEU A 182 -10.55 -7.53 -17.01
N VAL A 183 -10.18 -7.48 -18.31
CA VAL A 183 -8.98 -8.16 -18.82
C VAL A 183 -7.93 -7.11 -19.14
N THR A 184 -6.70 -7.29 -18.66
CA THR A 184 -5.61 -6.36 -18.94
C THR A 184 -5.18 -6.41 -20.40
N ASN A 185 -4.87 -5.24 -20.96
CA ASN A 185 -4.16 -5.12 -22.22
C ASN A 185 -2.67 -5.45 -22.04
N ASN A 186 -1.99 -5.82 -23.13
CA ASN A 186 -0.54 -5.97 -23.11
C ASN A 186 0.15 -4.60 -23.03
N LEU A 187 1.31 -4.54 -22.39
CA LEU A 187 2.10 -3.32 -22.20
C LEU A 187 2.47 -2.65 -23.55
N SER A 188 2.61 -3.42 -24.63
CA SER A 188 2.87 -2.89 -25.98
C SER A 188 1.76 -1.96 -26.50
N LYS A 189 0.55 -2.03 -25.94
CA LYS A 189 -0.57 -1.15 -26.30
C LYS A 189 -0.59 0.16 -25.52
N LEU A 190 0.30 0.34 -24.54
CA LEU A 190 0.29 1.49 -23.64
C LEU A 190 0.33 2.81 -24.42
N GLY A 191 1.22 2.94 -25.43
CA GLY A 191 1.36 4.15 -26.24
C GLY A 191 0.06 4.57 -26.94
N SER A 192 -0.72 3.62 -27.44
CA SER A 192 -2.02 3.93 -28.07
C SER A 192 -3.12 4.24 -27.05
N LEU A 193 -3.09 3.61 -25.89
CA LEU A 193 -4.09 3.80 -24.84
C LEU A 193 -3.93 5.14 -24.13
N ILE A 194 -2.69 5.59 -23.91
CA ILE A 194 -2.39 6.88 -23.26
C ILE A 194 -2.98 8.05 -24.05
N GLN A 195 -3.05 7.97 -25.37
CA GLN A 195 -3.62 9.04 -26.21
C GLN A 195 -5.07 9.39 -25.88
N THR A 196 -5.80 8.51 -25.26
CA THR A 196 -7.19 8.73 -24.84
C THR A 196 -7.39 8.68 -23.33
N THR A 197 -6.31 8.66 -22.56
CA THR A 197 -6.32 8.54 -21.10
C THR A 197 -6.35 9.92 -20.45
N ASP A 198 -7.24 10.13 -19.51
CA ASP A 198 -7.30 11.37 -18.73
C ASP A 198 -6.61 11.20 -17.36
N ILE A 199 -6.71 10.00 -16.79
CA ILE A 199 -6.09 9.62 -15.53
C ILE A 199 -5.22 8.38 -15.78
N LEU A 200 -3.91 8.50 -15.55
CA LEU A 200 -2.96 7.39 -15.66
C LEU A 200 -2.43 7.05 -14.28
N VAL A 201 -2.70 5.83 -13.81
CA VAL A 201 -2.16 5.34 -12.55
C VAL A 201 -1.16 4.23 -12.81
N THR A 202 0.02 4.30 -12.20
CA THR A 202 1.04 3.26 -12.32
C THR A 202 1.30 2.61 -10.96
N SER A 203 1.36 1.28 -10.96
CA SER A 203 1.63 0.47 -9.78
C SER A 203 2.27 -0.85 -10.19
N VAL A 204 3.52 -0.78 -10.66
CA VAL A 204 4.33 -1.95 -11.03
C VAL A 204 5.67 -1.93 -10.31
N ASN A 205 6.19 -3.11 -10.03
CA ASN A 205 7.56 -3.24 -9.56
C ASN A 205 8.48 -3.28 -10.78
N SER A 206 9.13 -2.15 -11.07
CA SER A 206 10.10 -2.01 -12.17
C SER A 206 11.33 -1.27 -11.65
N PRO A 207 12.55 -1.76 -11.91
CA PRO A 207 13.78 -1.07 -11.49
C PRO A 207 14.04 0.24 -12.24
N LEU A 208 13.38 0.44 -13.38
CA LEU A 208 13.48 1.63 -14.22
C LEU A 208 12.09 2.16 -14.56
N PRO A 209 11.94 3.49 -14.76
CA PRO A 209 10.71 4.07 -15.26
C PRO A 209 10.26 3.41 -16.57
N ILE A 210 8.97 3.14 -16.68
CA ILE A 210 8.35 2.54 -17.86
C ILE A 210 7.58 3.57 -18.68
N ILE A 211 7.35 4.75 -18.14
CA ILE A 211 6.67 5.87 -18.76
C ILE A 211 7.65 7.04 -18.81
N GLY A 212 8.19 7.28 -20.01
CA GLY A 212 9.10 8.38 -20.28
C GLY A 212 8.38 9.67 -20.68
N LYS A 213 9.05 10.82 -20.51
CA LYS A 213 8.58 12.15 -20.91
C LYS A 213 8.10 12.16 -22.38
N GLY A 214 8.89 11.58 -23.30
CA GLY A 214 8.56 11.57 -24.74
C GLY A 214 7.22 10.89 -25.04
N LEU A 215 6.91 9.79 -24.35
CA LEU A 215 5.63 9.10 -24.52
C LEU A 215 4.44 9.97 -24.12
N ILE A 216 4.56 10.71 -23.02
CA ILE A 216 3.51 11.63 -22.56
C ILE A 216 3.41 12.85 -23.46
N GLU A 217 4.54 13.43 -23.88
CA GLU A 217 4.58 14.56 -24.78
C GLU A 217 3.88 14.26 -26.12
N ASP A 218 4.15 13.10 -26.71
CA ASP A 218 3.49 12.67 -27.95
C ASP A 218 1.98 12.43 -27.76
N ALA A 219 1.60 11.87 -26.62
CA ALA A 219 0.19 11.71 -26.27
C ALA A 219 -0.51 13.06 -26.11
N MET A 220 0.12 14.04 -25.44
CA MET A 220 -0.42 15.38 -25.24
C MET A 220 -0.71 16.10 -26.57
N LYS A 221 0.22 16.02 -27.54
CA LYS A 221 0.02 16.57 -28.89
C LYS A 221 -1.24 16.00 -29.56
N LEU A 222 -1.44 14.67 -29.47
CA LEU A 222 -2.59 13.99 -30.05
C LEU A 222 -3.92 14.28 -29.32
N ARG A 223 -3.82 14.63 -28.04
CA ARG A 223 -4.96 15.00 -27.17
C ARG A 223 -5.35 16.47 -27.29
N ALA A 224 -4.73 17.25 -28.18
CA ALA A 224 -4.89 18.70 -28.26
C ALA A 224 -4.67 19.39 -26.90
N ASN A 225 -3.65 18.96 -26.17
CA ASN A 225 -3.23 19.45 -24.85
C ASN A 225 -4.34 19.39 -23.77
N LYS A 226 -5.27 18.44 -23.87
CA LYS A 226 -6.20 18.18 -22.75
C LYS A 226 -5.39 17.72 -21.53
N PRO A 227 -5.70 18.24 -20.35
CA PRO A 227 -5.01 17.86 -19.11
C PRO A 227 -4.96 16.35 -18.90
N MET A 228 -3.83 15.86 -18.42
CA MET A 228 -3.64 14.47 -18.00
C MET A 228 -3.10 14.43 -16.58
N LEU A 229 -3.77 13.69 -15.73
CA LEU A 229 -3.30 13.39 -14.37
C LEU A 229 -2.54 12.08 -14.39
N LEU A 230 -1.31 12.09 -13.88
CA LEU A 230 -0.48 10.91 -13.67
C LEU A 230 -0.29 10.68 -12.17
N ILE A 231 -0.58 9.49 -11.71
CA ILE A 231 -0.40 9.07 -10.31
C ILE A 231 0.57 7.89 -10.31
N ASP A 232 1.78 8.10 -9.83
CA ASP A 232 2.81 7.08 -9.76
C ASP A 232 2.89 6.49 -8.35
N LEU A 233 2.36 5.28 -8.20
CA LEU A 233 2.38 4.48 -6.97
C LEU A 233 3.51 3.44 -6.97
N GLY A 234 4.44 3.53 -7.93
CA GLY A 234 5.57 2.61 -8.06
C GLY A 234 6.72 2.97 -7.13
N VAL A 235 7.27 1.96 -6.47
CA VAL A 235 8.54 2.06 -5.73
C VAL A 235 9.43 0.92 -6.22
N PRO A 236 10.51 1.23 -6.98
CA PRO A 236 10.93 2.52 -7.54
C PRO A 236 9.93 3.16 -8.50
N ARG A 237 10.07 4.46 -8.78
CA ARG A 237 9.18 5.24 -9.64
C ARG A 237 9.02 4.62 -11.03
N ASN A 238 7.77 4.63 -11.51
CA ASN A 238 7.42 4.10 -12.84
C ASN A 238 7.35 5.18 -13.92
N VAL A 239 7.26 6.45 -13.53
CA VAL A 239 7.18 7.61 -14.40
C VAL A 239 8.46 8.44 -14.26
N GLU A 240 9.04 8.89 -15.38
CA GLU A 240 10.17 9.82 -15.36
C GLU A 240 9.78 11.16 -14.72
N ASP A 241 10.63 11.71 -13.85
CA ASP A 241 10.35 12.96 -13.15
C ASP A 241 10.23 14.16 -14.12
N GLN A 242 10.93 14.11 -15.25
CA GLN A 242 10.87 15.10 -16.33
C GLN A 242 9.47 15.27 -16.95
N VAL A 243 8.52 14.37 -16.67
CA VAL A 243 7.10 14.54 -17.04
C VAL A 243 6.50 15.79 -16.38
N ARG A 244 7.01 16.20 -15.21
CA ARG A 244 6.60 17.42 -14.51
C ARG A 244 6.87 18.71 -15.30
N ASP A 245 7.79 18.67 -16.26
CA ASP A 245 8.11 19.83 -17.13
C ASP A 245 7.04 20.08 -18.21
N LEU A 246 6.10 19.14 -18.42
CA LEU A 246 5.06 19.25 -19.43
C LEU A 246 3.87 20.06 -18.91
N GLU A 247 3.44 21.06 -19.65
CA GLU A 247 2.47 22.08 -19.23
C GLU A 247 1.10 21.51 -18.82
N TYR A 248 0.64 20.44 -19.46
CA TYR A 248 -0.70 19.86 -19.22
C TYR A 248 -0.64 18.46 -18.61
N ALA A 249 0.52 18.04 -18.09
CA ALA A 249 0.69 16.78 -17.40
C ALA A 249 0.93 17.03 -15.90
N TYR A 250 0.06 16.52 -15.06
CA TYR A 250 0.12 16.68 -13.61
C TYR A 250 0.58 15.36 -13.00
N LEU A 251 1.84 15.29 -12.57
CA LEU A 251 2.41 14.10 -11.96
C LEU A 251 2.37 14.21 -10.43
N PHE A 252 1.72 13.24 -9.81
CA PHE A 252 1.78 12.99 -8.36
C PHE A 252 2.43 11.64 -8.12
N THR A 253 3.44 11.63 -7.29
CA THR A 253 4.10 10.40 -6.81
C THR A 253 3.51 9.97 -5.48
N ILE A 254 3.89 8.78 -5.00
CA ILE A 254 3.44 8.31 -3.68
C ILE A 254 3.89 9.27 -2.57
N GLU A 255 5.08 9.86 -2.70
CA GLU A 255 5.62 10.84 -1.77
C GLU A 255 4.81 12.15 -1.78
N ASP A 256 4.37 12.63 -2.95
CA ASP A 256 3.49 13.80 -3.06
C ASP A 256 2.14 13.54 -2.41
N ILE A 257 1.59 12.33 -2.61
CA ILE A 257 0.34 11.90 -1.98
C ILE A 257 0.47 11.86 -0.46
N GLU A 258 1.61 11.41 0.05
CA GLU A 258 1.92 11.41 1.48
C GLU A 258 2.02 12.84 2.04
N LEU A 259 2.63 13.78 1.31
CA LEU A 259 2.72 15.18 1.72
C LEU A 259 1.35 15.87 1.83
N VAL A 260 0.42 15.60 0.92
CA VAL A 260 -0.96 16.11 1.01
C VAL A 260 -1.68 15.59 2.27
N THR A 261 -1.26 14.42 2.79
CA THR A 261 -1.76 13.91 4.08
C THR A 261 -1.10 14.57 5.28
N GLN A 262 0.09 15.13 5.13
CA GLN A 262 0.81 15.75 6.25
C GLN A 262 0.15 17.05 6.75
N GLU A 263 -0.57 17.78 5.94
CA GLU A 263 -1.35 18.95 6.39
C GLU A 263 -2.49 18.58 7.37
N ASN A 264 -2.92 17.32 7.40
CA ASN A 264 -3.84 16.77 8.40
C ASN A 264 -3.14 16.06 9.57
N LEU A 265 -1.79 16.15 9.68
CA LEU A 265 -1.01 15.37 10.65
C LEU A 265 -1.14 15.85 12.09
N ASP A 266 -1.44 17.12 12.35
CA ASP A 266 -1.52 17.62 13.73
C ASP A 266 -2.70 17.02 14.48
N GLU A 267 -3.85 16.85 13.84
CA GLU A 267 -4.97 16.12 14.44
C GLU A 267 -4.71 14.61 14.52
N ARG A 268 -4.06 14.04 13.50
CA ARG A 268 -3.74 12.60 13.45
C ARG A 268 -2.64 12.21 14.40
N SER A 269 -1.62 13.06 14.60
CA SER A 269 -0.55 12.80 15.56
C SER A 269 -1.08 12.77 17.00
N ALA A 270 -2.03 13.63 17.36
CA ALA A 270 -2.70 13.60 18.66
C ALA A 270 -3.50 12.29 18.85
N GLU A 271 -4.24 11.85 17.83
CA GLU A 271 -5.00 10.58 17.87
C GLU A 271 -4.08 9.35 17.86
N ALA A 272 -2.94 9.41 17.15
CA ALA A 272 -1.93 8.37 17.19
C ALA A 272 -1.27 8.24 18.57
N LEU A 273 -1.01 9.35 19.24
CA LEU A 273 -0.51 9.33 20.62
C LEU A 273 -1.51 8.68 21.59
N LYS A 274 -2.82 8.99 21.45
CA LYS A 274 -3.87 8.32 22.21
C LYS A 274 -3.92 6.82 21.92
N ALA A 275 -3.86 6.43 20.64
CA ALA A 275 -3.86 5.03 20.25
C ALA A 275 -2.63 4.28 20.79
N ARG A 276 -1.45 4.89 20.76
CA ARG A 276 -0.23 4.33 21.40
C ARG A 276 -0.38 4.17 22.92
N GLN A 277 -1.04 5.12 23.58
CA GLN A 277 -1.29 5.01 25.01
C GLN A 277 -2.25 3.85 25.31
N ILE A 278 -3.35 3.70 24.56
CA ILE A 278 -4.28 2.57 24.67
C ILE A 278 -3.55 1.24 24.46
N ILE A 279 -2.72 1.13 23.43
CA ILE A 279 -1.91 -0.07 23.18
C ILE A 279 -1.02 -0.38 24.37
N LYS A 280 -0.32 0.62 24.90
CA LYS A 280 0.57 0.45 26.05
C LYS A 280 -0.19 -0.03 27.28
N ASP A 281 -1.34 0.57 27.57
CA ASP A 281 -2.13 0.21 28.75
C ASP A 281 -2.70 -1.21 28.63
N LEU A 282 -3.26 -1.56 27.48
CA LEU A 282 -3.84 -2.89 27.23
C LEU A 282 -2.78 -3.99 27.11
N SER A 283 -1.63 -3.73 26.49
CA SER A 283 -0.54 -4.71 26.39
C SER A 283 0.08 -5.05 27.75
N LEU A 284 0.00 -4.14 28.72
CA LEU A 284 0.47 -4.37 30.10
C LEU A 284 -0.46 -5.27 30.92
N ILE A 285 -1.75 -5.33 30.56
CA ILE A 285 -2.78 -6.00 31.37
C ILE A 285 -3.04 -7.43 30.87
N HIS A 286 -2.86 -7.70 29.58
CA HIS A 286 -3.36 -8.92 28.95
C HIS A 286 -2.28 -9.90 28.47
N ILE A 287 -1.04 -9.52 28.45
CA ILE A 287 0.09 -10.31 27.98
C ILE A 287 1.24 -10.25 29.00
#